data_dbf21159cb034d04fdddb9afff81ea13
#
_entry.id   dbf21159cb034d04fdddb9afff81ea13
#
_cell.length_a   1.000
_cell.length_b   1.000
_cell.length_c   1.000
_cell.angle_alpha   90.00
_cell.angle_beta   90.00
_cell.angle_gamma   90.00
#
_symmetry.space_group_name_H-M   'P 1'
#
loop_
_entity.id
_entity.type
_entity.pdbx_description
1 polymer ?
#
loop_
_entity_poly.entity_id
_entity_poly.type
_entity_poly.pdbx_seq_one_letter_code
_entity_poly.pdbx_strand_id
1 'polypeptide(L)'
;MSGLRVGLLIAWVGVLFPWNAVAQEASMSSVLASSPNRANCFLYMDAPSIKSFVAGTPVADDIPDGLREVRLVGEFELKSLNMLWQVGSVSLKQSVDANKLAKMLNGYVETIGSRPIVWSPRQSYLVPMSNNQMGLVRPADRKLASRWLRNEKTSDVSAYLRSRATQSTNFVALLLAIDLEDSWSPVAIEQRIATFESMKSLDIAAAAKTLSTIQGVRVMVSKKNLDDCIISLDFGTNPSILLPVAKDFFVEVLARNQSSIPEASTWKPTLEQNTISLRGTISPGTIDDLLGLFAFHSQATDSHPAASASSPTQGTESDAASICKIYFDKVSGVIKRVRDYSASNTGDRAQLNGRMANRIDTIPTLNVDQELVNYGAAVAKGLRGNMVALQTANISYGTDAVVNSGVNAYGDGYGGVYYDVNRPYQYQAMGQGVGNTAYREIIAKIDQMEADMRRSLTEKYQVQF
;
A
#
# COMPACT_ATOMS: atom_id res chain seq x y z
N MET A 1 20.99 23.69 81.79
CA MET A 1 21.79 23.62 80.54
C MET A 1 20.88 23.06 79.48
N SER A 2 20.50 23.90 78.60
CA SER A 2 19.50 23.77 77.57
C SER A 2 20.01 22.98 76.38
N GLY A 3 19.21 21.94 76.00
CA GLY A 3 19.44 21.21 74.77
C GLY A 3 18.23 21.36 73.81
N LEU A 4 18.41 22.26 72.88
CA LEU A 4 17.41 22.60 71.89
C LEU A 4 17.26 21.47 70.89
N ARG A 5 16.09 20.79 70.83
CA ARG A 5 15.74 19.86 69.74
C ARG A 5 14.99 20.64 68.67
N VAL A 6 15.66 20.93 67.56
CA VAL A 6 15.06 21.47 66.35
C VAL A 6 14.36 20.32 65.62
N GLY A 7 13.02 20.30 65.69
CA GLY A 7 12.19 19.42 64.87
C GLY A 7 12.09 19.94 63.46
N LEU A 8 12.63 19.18 62.51
CA LEU A 8 12.51 19.46 61.08
C LEU A 8 11.11 19.05 60.61
N LEU A 9 10.19 20.00 60.48
CA LEU A 9 8.89 19.84 59.80
C LEU A 9 9.15 19.94 58.30
N ILE A 10 9.24 18.77 57.66
CA ILE A 10 9.22 18.72 56.21
C ILE A 10 7.76 18.94 55.77
N ALA A 11 7.47 20.20 55.44
CA ALA A 11 6.23 20.55 54.76
C ALA A 11 6.23 19.93 53.38
N TRP A 12 5.38 18.95 53.14
CA TRP A 12 4.99 18.48 51.82
C TRP A 12 4.22 19.61 51.12
N VAL A 13 4.90 20.49 50.45
CA VAL A 13 4.29 21.33 49.43
C VAL A 13 4.09 20.45 48.21
N GLY A 14 2.93 19.89 48.14
CA GLY A 14 2.45 19.28 46.90
C GLY A 14 2.29 20.34 45.82
N VAL A 15 3.36 20.60 45.10
CA VAL A 15 3.27 21.38 43.84
C VAL A 15 2.50 20.52 42.85
N LEU A 16 1.20 20.75 42.80
CA LEU A 16 0.38 20.39 41.67
C LEU A 16 0.89 21.18 40.48
N PHE A 17 1.98 20.72 39.85
CA PHE A 17 2.24 21.09 38.49
C PHE A 17 1.09 20.52 37.67
N PRO A 18 0.26 21.36 37.05
CA PRO A 18 -0.55 20.86 35.96
C PRO A 18 0.48 20.37 34.93
N TRP A 19 0.57 19.08 34.75
CA TRP A 19 1.17 18.51 33.58
C TRP A 19 0.30 18.95 32.39
N ASN A 20 0.48 20.20 31.97
CA ASN A 20 0.28 20.60 30.61
C ASN A 20 1.40 19.89 29.85
N ALA A 21 1.25 18.60 29.63
CA ALA A 21 1.97 17.92 28.59
C ALA A 21 1.52 18.63 27.31
N VAL A 22 2.28 19.67 26.92
CA VAL A 22 2.28 20.15 25.55
C VAL A 22 2.47 18.87 24.77
N ALA A 23 1.43 18.40 24.10
CA ALA A 23 1.49 17.19 23.33
C ALA A 23 2.51 17.47 22.24
N GLN A 24 3.69 16.96 22.47
CA GLN A 24 4.77 16.99 21.51
C GLN A 24 4.25 16.21 20.31
N GLU A 25 4.11 16.87 19.17
CA GLU A 25 3.76 16.17 17.93
C GLU A 25 4.69 14.97 17.79
N ALA A 26 4.10 13.79 17.60
CA ALA A 26 4.87 12.56 17.54
C ALA A 26 5.87 12.66 16.39
N SER A 27 7.17 12.67 16.70
CA SER A 27 8.21 12.66 15.67
C SER A 27 8.26 11.29 15.00
N MET A 28 8.79 11.19 13.78
CA MET A 28 8.98 9.88 13.12
C MET A 28 9.89 8.98 13.98
N SER A 29 10.90 9.55 14.63
CA SER A 29 11.78 8.81 15.55
C SER A 29 11.04 8.24 16.75
N SER A 30 10.05 8.98 17.31
CA SER A 30 9.25 8.47 18.44
C SER A 30 8.32 7.35 18.02
N VAL A 31 7.72 7.42 16.83
CA VAL A 31 6.88 6.35 16.29
C VAL A 31 7.72 5.10 16.02
N LEU A 32 8.91 5.27 15.46
CA LEU A 32 9.83 4.17 15.20
C LEU A 32 10.30 3.50 16.50
N ALA A 33 10.59 4.31 17.55
CA ALA A 33 11.00 3.80 18.87
C ALA A 33 9.87 3.04 19.60
N SER A 34 8.61 3.26 19.25
CA SER A 34 7.44 2.56 19.82
C SER A 34 7.06 1.30 19.03
N SER A 35 7.85 0.90 18.04
CA SER A 35 7.58 -0.29 17.24
C SER A 35 7.46 -1.55 18.11
N PRO A 36 6.36 -2.33 18.03
CA PRO A 36 6.14 -3.52 18.84
C PRO A 36 6.91 -4.75 18.35
N ASN A 37 7.38 -4.72 17.11
CA ASN A 37 8.14 -5.77 16.45
C ASN A 37 9.31 -5.16 15.67
N ARG A 38 10.15 -5.99 15.07
CA ARG A 38 11.20 -5.55 14.14
C ARG A 38 10.52 -4.85 12.95
N ALA A 39 10.84 -3.57 12.77
CA ALA A 39 10.39 -2.79 11.62
C ALA A 39 11.52 -2.69 10.60
N ASN A 40 11.21 -2.82 9.31
CA ASN A 40 12.13 -2.59 8.22
C ASN A 40 11.69 -1.46 7.29
N CYS A 41 10.60 -0.79 7.60
CA CYS A 41 10.16 0.38 6.83
C CYS A 41 9.44 1.41 7.70
N PHE A 42 9.41 2.63 7.20
CA PHE A 42 8.50 3.66 7.68
C PHE A 42 7.97 4.55 6.57
N LEU A 43 6.81 5.16 6.83
CA LEU A 43 6.13 6.11 5.96
C LEU A 43 5.77 7.37 6.76
N TYR A 44 6.12 8.53 6.22
CA TYR A 44 5.57 9.82 6.59
C TYR A 44 4.79 10.40 5.40
N MET A 45 3.62 10.98 5.66
CA MET A 45 2.80 11.66 4.66
C MET A 45 2.15 12.92 5.24
N ASP A 46 2.34 14.05 4.57
CA ASP A 46 1.54 15.27 4.75
C ASP A 46 0.27 15.14 3.91
N ALA A 47 -0.82 14.79 4.56
CA ALA A 47 -2.05 14.40 3.85
C ALA A 47 -2.67 15.55 3.04
N PRO A 48 -2.70 16.82 3.49
CA PRO A 48 -3.22 17.92 2.68
C PRO A 48 -2.43 18.14 1.39
N SER A 49 -1.10 18.09 1.46
CA SER A 49 -0.24 18.24 0.27
C SER A 49 -0.47 17.11 -0.73
N ILE A 50 -0.47 15.86 -0.26
CA ILE A 50 -0.70 14.71 -1.12
C ILE A 50 -2.11 14.73 -1.71
N LYS A 51 -3.15 15.01 -0.91
CA LYS A 51 -4.53 15.13 -1.40
C LYS A 51 -4.67 16.19 -2.50
N SER A 52 -4.01 17.33 -2.33
CA SER A 52 -3.99 18.39 -3.34
C SER A 52 -3.32 17.95 -4.63
N PHE A 53 -2.21 17.21 -4.53
CA PHE A 53 -1.47 16.73 -5.70
C PHE A 53 -2.21 15.64 -6.48
N VAL A 54 -2.85 14.71 -5.76
CA VAL A 54 -3.64 13.64 -6.40
C VAL A 54 -5.09 14.04 -6.68
N ALA A 55 -5.42 15.34 -6.60
CA ALA A 55 -6.78 15.82 -6.86
C ALA A 55 -7.30 15.33 -8.22
N GLY A 56 -8.54 14.83 -8.25
CA GLY A 56 -9.13 14.22 -9.45
C GLY A 56 -8.75 12.76 -9.69
N THR A 57 -7.95 12.15 -8.81
CA THR A 57 -7.73 10.69 -8.81
C THR A 57 -8.57 10.02 -7.73
N PRO A 58 -8.89 8.73 -7.84
CA PRO A 58 -9.66 8.02 -6.82
C PRO A 58 -9.02 8.04 -5.43
N VAL A 59 -7.68 8.13 -5.33
CA VAL A 59 -6.96 8.23 -4.05
C VAL A 59 -7.26 9.52 -3.31
N ALA A 60 -7.55 10.62 -4.01
CA ALA A 60 -7.93 11.86 -3.35
C ALA A 60 -9.17 11.70 -2.47
N ASP A 61 -10.12 10.89 -2.92
CA ASP A 61 -11.36 10.61 -2.19
C ASP A 61 -11.14 9.70 -0.98
N ASP A 62 -10.12 8.84 -1.04
CA ASP A 62 -9.73 7.97 0.07
C ASP A 62 -8.95 8.71 1.18
N ILE A 63 -8.48 9.96 0.92
CA ILE A 63 -7.81 10.81 1.91
C ILE A 63 -8.84 11.74 2.58
N PRO A 64 -9.21 11.50 3.86
CA PRO A 64 -10.20 12.33 4.55
C PRO A 64 -9.75 13.79 4.71
N ASP A 65 -10.68 14.76 4.55
CA ASP A 65 -10.38 16.20 4.71
C ASP A 65 -9.87 16.59 6.10
N GLY A 66 -10.20 15.78 7.10
CA GLY A 66 -9.76 15.95 8.47
C GLY A 66 -8.35 15.45 8.75
N LEU A 67 -7.73 14.72 7.82
CA LEU A 67 -6.40 14.16 7.97
C LEU A 67 -5.33 15.25 7.78
N ARG A 68 -4.34 15.29 8.69
CA ARG A 68 -3.18 16.19 8.60
C ARG A 68 -1.92 15.44 8.21
N GLU A 69 -1.55 14.46 9.01
CA GLU A 69 -0.31 13.72 8.85
C GLU A 69 -0.50 12.26 9.18
N VAL A 70 0.27 11.43 8.51
CA VAL A 70 0.37 10.00 8.77
C VAL A 70 1.82 9.64 9.02
N ARG A 71 2.08 8.92 10.10
CA ARG A 71 3.40 8.37 10.45
C ARG A 71 3.24 6.91 10.80
N LEU A 72 3.73 6.05 9.94
CA LEU A 72 3.62 4.59 10.08
C LEU A 72 5.00 3.97 10.10
N VAL A 73 5.11 2.90 10.86
CA VAL A 73 6.24 1.97 10.84
C VAL A 73 5.72 0.57 10.66
N GLY A 74 6.51 -0.30 10.06
CA GLY A 74 6.05 -1.65 9.80
C GLY A 74 7.11 -2.58 9.26
N GLU A 75 6.65 -3.75 8.89
CA GLU A 75 7.45 -4.77 8.23
C GLU A 75 6.91 -4.98 6.82
N PHE A 76 7.79 -4.75 5.86
CA PHE A 76 7.52 -4.91 4.44
C PHE A 76 8.24 -6.16 3.94
N GLU A 77 7.50 -7.10 3.38
CA GLU A 77 8.07 -8.31 2.80
C GLU A 77 8.58 -8.03 1.39
N LEU A 78 9.90 -8.05 1.21
CA LEU A 78 10.56 -7.69 -0.05
C LEU A 78 10.26 -8.65 -1.21
N LYS A 79 9.88 -9.90 -0.92
CA LYS A 79 9.60 -10.89 -1.98
C LYS A 79 8.24 -10.69 -2.63
N SER A 80 7.22 -10.42 -1.81
CA SER A 80 5.85 -10.24 -2.24
C SER A 80 5.47 -8.77 -2.42
N LEU A 81 6.32 -7.84 -2.00
CA LEU A 81 6.07 -6.39 -1.92
C LEU A 81 4.81 -6.06 -1.10
N ASN A 82 4.58 -6.79 -0.02
CA ASN A 82 3.41 -6.63 0.84
C ASN A 82 3.80 -6.15 2.25
N MET A 83 2.92 -5.35 2.85
CA MET A 83 3.01 -5.03 4.27
C MET A 83 2.53 -6.20 5.12
N LEU A 84 3.38 -6.73 5.99
CA LEU A 84 3.00 -7.77 6.94
C LEU A 84 2.27 -7.20 8.15
N TRP A 85 2.74 -6.06 8.66
CA TRP A 85 2.08 -5.30 9.70
C TRP A 85 2.53 -3.83 9.65
N GLN A 86 1.70 -2.96 10.18
CA GLN A 86 2.02 -1.55 10.37
C GLN A 86 1.34 -0.98 11.60
N VAL A 87 2.05 -0.10 12.30
CA VAL A 87 1.52 0.69 13.40
C VAL A 87 1.99 2.14 13.27
N GLY A 88 1.27 3.04 13.89
CA GLY A 88 1.72 4.43 13.93
C GLY A 88 0.66 5.41 14.38
N SER A 89 0.91 6.69 14.11
CA SER A 89 0.05 7.80 14.48
C SER A 89 -0.48 8.54 13.27
N VAL A 90 -1.71 8.96 13.40
CA VAL A 90 -2.45 9.77 12.42
C VAL A 90 -2.87 11.05 13.13
N SER A 91 -2.47 12.21 12.60
CA SER A 91 -2.88 13.52 13.11
C SER A 91 -4.11 14.01 12.38
N LEU A 92 -5.11 14.49 13.13
CA LEU A 92 -6.39 14.96 12.62
C LEU A 92 -6.57 16.47 12.90
N LYS A 93 -7.43 17.14 12.13
CA LYS A 93 -7.83 18.53 12.41
C LYS A 93 -8.64 18.65 13.71
N GLN A 94 -9.40 17.62 14.03
CA GLN A 94 -10.27 17.55 15.20
C GLN A 94 -10.18 16.17 15.85
N SER A 95 -10.39 16.13 17.16
CA SER A 95 -10.50 14.86 17.87
C SER A 95 -11.75 14.11 17.45
N VAL A 96 -11.66 12.79 17.43
CA VAL A 96 -12.79 11.93 17.07
C VAL A 96 -13.08 11.00 18.25
N ASP A 97 -14.33 10.98 18.68
CA ASP A 97 -14.82 10.04 19.68
C ASP A 97 -14.89 8.61 19.12
N ALA A 98 -14.56 7.62 19.94
CA ALA A 98 -14.51 6.22 19.54
C ALA A 98 -15.84 5.70 18.98
N ASN A 99 -16.97 6.05 19.60
CA ASN A 99 -18.28 5.58 19.16
C ASN A 99 -18.69 6.22 17.82
N LYS A 100 -18.37 7.52 17.66
CA LYS A 100 -18.58 8.21 16.39
C LYS A 100 -17.72 7.59 15.28
N LEU A 101 -16.45 7.31 15.58
CA LEU A 101 -15.54 6.68 14.63
C LEU A 101 -16.00 5.28 14.24
N ALA A 102 -16.44 4.46 15.20
CA ALA A 102 -16.98 3.13 14.95
C ALA A 102 -18.17 3.19 13.99
N LYS A 103 -19.13 4.10 14.22
CA LYS A 103 -20.28 4.29 13.33
C LYS A 103 -19.88 4.72 11.92
N MET A 104 -18.94 5.67 11.81
CA MET A 104 -18.45 6.15 10.49
C MET A 104 -17.75 5.06 9.68
N LEU A 105 -17.11 4.10 10.34
CA LEU A 105 -16.34 3.04 9.70
C LEU A 105 -17.10 1.71 9.59
N ASN A 106 -18.36 1.66 10.01
CA ASN A 106 -19.13 0.41 10.14
C ASN A 106 -18.39 -0.64 11.00
N GLY A 107 -17.72 -0.17 12.04
CA GLY A 107 -16.96 -0.96 13.00
C GLY A 107 -17.62 -1.01 14.35
N TYR A 108 -16.87 -1.49 15.34
CA TYR A 108 -17.32 -1.51 16.72
C TYR A 108 -16.20 -1.08 17.68
N VAL A 109 -16.61 -0.64 18.88
CA VAL A 109 -15.67 -0.29 19.96
C VAL A 109 -15.42 -1.50 20.82
N GLU A 110 -14.17 -1.79 21.07
CA GLU A 110 -13.73 -2.76 22.07
C GLU A 110 -12.66 -2.13 23.00
N THR A 111 -12.16 -2.90 23.95
CA THR A 111 -11.15 -2.42 24.91
C THR A 111 -9.92 -3.33 24.89
N ILE A 112 -8.73 -2.72 24.83
CA ILE A 112 -7.45 -3.38 25.09
C ILE A 112 -6.79 -2.73 26.31
N GLY A 113 -6.62 -3.51 27.38
CA GLY A 113 -6.26 -2.95 28.68
C GLY A 113 -7.37 -2.00 29.18
N SER A 114 -7.02 -0.74 29.42
CA SER A 114 -7.97 0.32 29.80
C SER A 114 -8.34 1.26 28.66
N ARG A 115 -7.87 1.01 27.44
CA ARG A 115 -8.05 1.94 26.32
C ARG A 115 -9.14 1.47 25.37
N PRO A 116 -10.11 2.34 25.02
CA PRO A 116 -11.05 2.05 23.96
C PRO A 116 -10.31 2.04 22.63
N ILE A 117 -10.63 1.06 21.79
CA ILE A 117 -10.14 0.93 20.44
C ILE A 117 -11.32 0.67 19.50
N VAL A 118 -11.19 1.08 18.27
CA VAL A 118 -12.21 0.87 17.24
C VAL A 118 -11.69 -0.16 16.24
N TRP A 119 -12.36 -1.28 16.17
CA TRP A 119 -12.16 -2.22 15.07
C TRP A 119 -12.85 -1.71 13.80
N SER A 120 -12.19 -1.87 12.66
CA SER A 120 -12.71 -1.51 11.35
C SER A 120 -12.73 -2.72 10.42
N PRO A 121 -13.77 -2.89 9.56
CA PRO A 121 -13.83 -3.93 8.54
C PRO A 121 -12.62 -3.94 7.59
N ARG A 122 -11.86 -2.84 7.53
CA ARG A 122 -10.60 -2.75 6.78
C ARG A 122 -9.43 -3.43 7.50
N GLN A 123 -9.71 -4.40 8.39
CA GLN A 123 -8.69 -5.13 9.16
C GLN A 123 -7.74 -4.19 9.90
N SER A 124 -8.27 -3.17 10.54
CA SER A 124 -7.48 -2.22 11.32
C SER A 124 -8.09 -1.92 12.67
N TYR A 125 -7.22 -1.67 13.65
CA TYR A 125 -7.58 -1.00 14.89
C TYR A 125 -7.22 0.46 14.82
N LEU A 126 -8.16 1.30 15.23
CA LEU A 126 -7.98 2.72 15.40
C LEU A 126 -8.08 3.05 16.89
N VAL A 127 -7.09 3.73 17.41
CA VAL A 127 -6.96 4.03 18.85
C VAL A 127 -7.08 5.54 19.04
N PRO A 128 -8.20 6.07 19.53
CA PRO A 128 -8.29 7.48 19.90
C PRO A 128 -7.22 7.81 20.94
N MET A 129 -6.40 8.81 20.64
CA MET A 129 -5.34 9.32 21.49
C MET A 129 -5.66 10.76 21.90
N SER A 130 -4.85 11.35 22.78
CA SER A 130 -4.98 12.77 23.13
C SER A 130 -4.60 13.68 21.94
N ASN A 131 -5.11 14.92 21.95
CA ASN A 131 -4.67 16.02 21.06
C ASN A 131 -4.82 15.77 19.58
N ASN A 132 -6.01 15.38 19.14
CA ASN A 132 -6.30 15.17 17.72
C ASN A 132 -5.42 14.10 17.05
N GLN A 133 -4.86 13.21 17.84
CA GLN A 133 -4.10 12.07 17.34
C GLN A 133 -4.91 10.79 17.45
N MET A 134 -4.71 9.93 16.49
CA MET A 134 -5.28 8.60 16.43
C MET A 134 -4.18 7.59 16.12
N GLY A 135 -4.11 6.53 16.90
CA GLY A 135 -3.25 5.39 16.59
C GLY A 135 -3.86 4.53 15.51
N LEU A 136 -3.02 3.92 14.69
CA LEU A 136 -3.40 2.92 13.68
C LEU A 136 -2.59 1.65 13.89
N VAL A 137 -3.27 0.51 13.89
CA VAL A 137 -2.64 -0.83 13.94
C VAL A 137 -3.25 -1.68 12.83
N ARG A 138 -2.42 -2.25 11.98
CA ARG A 138 -2.80 -3.20 10.91
C ARG A 138 -1.83 -4.37 10.86
N PRO A 139 -2.31 -5.60 10.68
CA PRO A 139 -3.73 -6.01 10.68
C PRO A 139 -4.38 -5.72 12.04
N ALA A 140 -5.70 -5.93 12.14
CA ALA A 140 -6.44 -5.83 13.40
C ALA A 140 -6.08 -7.02 14.33
N ASP A 141 -4.80 -7.15 14.66
CA ASP A 141 -4.28 -8.15 15.59
C ASP A 141 -4.27 -7.57 17.00
N ARG A 142 -5.07 -8.20 17.88
CA ARG A 142 -5.21 -7.77 19.29
C ARG A 142 -3.89 -7.85 20.05
N LYS A 143 -3.03 -8.84 19.75
CA LYS A 143 -1.73 -9.02 20.40
C LYS A 143 -0.76 -7.92 19.97
N LEU A 144 -0.71 -7.62 18.66
CA LEU A 144 0.09 -6.52 18.11
C LEU A 144 -0.34 -5.18 18.73
N ALA A 145 -1.65 -4.89 18.75
CA ALA A 145 -2.20 -3.68 19.35
C ALA A 145 -1.89 -3.59 20.84
N SER A 146 -2.03 -4.69 21.60
CA SER A 146 -1.72 -4.73 23.03
C SER A 146 -0.24 -4.44 23.29
N ARG A 147 0.68 -5.02 22.54
CA ARG A 147 2.13 -4.78 22.68
C ARG A 147 2.47 -3.31 22.38
N TRP A 148 1.93 -2.79 21.28
CA TRP A 148 2.13 -1.39 20.91
C TRP A 148 1.59 -0.41 21.96
N LEU A 149 0.39 -0.64 22.49
CA LEU A 149 -0.23 0.22 23.49
C LEU A 149 0.50 0.18 24.86
N ARG A 150 1.17 -0.92 25.19
CA ARG A 150 2.00 -1.03 26.38
C ARG A 150 3.39 -0.42 26.22
N ASN A 151 3.69 0.11 25.03
CA ASN A 151 5.02 0.64 24.72
C ASN A 151 6.13 -0.42 24.91
N GLU A 152 5.82 -1.68 24.66
CA GLU A 152 6.83 -2.75 24.67
C GLU A 152 7.81 -2.48 23.54
N LYS A 153 8.92 -1.84 23.87
CA LYS A 153 9.95 -1.50 22.91
C LYS A 153 10.68 -2.78 22.50
N THR A 154 10.70 -3.04 21.21
CA THR A 154 11.71 -3.94 20.65
C THR A 154 12.93 -3.10 20.25
N SER A 155 14.10 -3.48 20.70
CA SER A 155 15.37 -2.77 20.43
C SER A 155 15.87 -2.92 18.98
N ASP A 156 15.14 -3.62 18.12
CA ASP A 156 15.58 -4.14 16.83
C ASP A 156 15.27 -3.25 15.62
N VAL A 157 15.27 -1.95 15.82
CA VAL A 157 15.21 -1.03 14.68
C VAL A 157 16.61 -0.78 14.16
N SER A 158 16.83 -0.91 12.86
CA SER A 158 18.13 -0.74 12.23
C SER A 158 18.70 0.67 12.40
N ALA A 159 20.02 0.78 12.33
CA ALA A 159 20.72 2.07 12.35
C ALA A 159 20.30 2.93 11.15
N TYR A 160 20.06 2.30 9.99
CA TYR A 160 19.59 2.95 8.79
C TYR A 160 18.27 3.68 9.04
N LEU A 161 17.21 2.98 9.47
CA LEU A 161 15.91 3.61 9.72
C LEU A 161 15.98 4.69 10.80
N ARG A 162 16.74 4.47 11.90
CA ARG A 162 16.94 5.50 12.93
C ARG A 162 17.52 6.78 12.35
N SER A 163 18.55 6.66 11.51
CA SER A 163 19.20 7.82 10.89
C SER A 163 18.24 8.57 9.96
N ARG A 164 17.40 7.86 9.21
CA ARG A 164 16.43 8.46 8.27
C ARG A 164 15.23 9.07 8.98
N ALA A 165 14.81 8.52 10.11
CA ALA A 165 13.69 9.04 10.91
C ALA A 165 14.00 10.38 11.60
N THR A 166 15.27 10.78 11.73
CA THR A 166 15.67 12.09 12.28
C THR A 166 15.60 13.22 11.26
N GLN A 167 15.36 12.92 9.98
CA GLN A 167 15.27 13.94 8.94
C GLN A 167 14.04 14.84 9.18
N SER A 168 14.24 16.15 8.95
CA SER A 168 13.14 17.10 9.05
C SER A 168 12.08 16.83 7.98
N THR A 169 10.82 16.75 8.41
CA THR A 169 9.67 16.55 7.51
C THR A 169 9.03 17.86 7.04
N ASN A 170 9.53 19.02 7.48
CA ASN A 170 8.92 20.32 7.19
C ASN A 170 8.78 20.64 5.69
N PHE A 171 9.69 20.11 4.87
CA PHE A 171 9.70 20.33 3.42
C PHE A 171 9.31 19.11 2.61
N VAL A 172 8.78 18.06 3.26
CA VAL A 172 8.49 16.77 2.67
C VAL A 172 6.99 16.49 2.70
N ALA A 173 6.41 16.17 1.54
CA ALA A 173 5.03 15.75 1.43
C ALA A 173 4.89 14.23 1.64
N LEU A 174 5.86 13.46 1.14
CA LEU A 174 5.94 12.01 1.31
C LEU A 174 7.39 11.62 1.59
N LEU A 175 7.62 10.83 2.61
CA LEU A 175 8.91 10.18 2.90
C LEU A 175 8.66 8.71 3.20
N LEU A 176 9.25 7.86 2.39
CA LEU A 176 9.30 6.42 2.58
C LEU A 176 10.76 6.02 2.77
N ALA A 177 11.03 5.15 3.73
CA ALA A 177 12.32 4.47 3.83
C ALA A 177 12.11 2.99 4.08
N ILE A 178 12.89 2.17 3.38
CA ILE A 178 12.91 0.71 3.52
C ILE A 178 14.36 0.30 3.78
N ASP A 179 14.56 -0.44 4.84
CA ASP A 179 15.83 -1.06 5.20
C ASP A 179 16.03 -2.32 4.36
N LEU A 180 17.16 -2.38 3.70
CA LEU A 180 17.57 -3.49 2.84
C LEU A 180 18.88 -4.15 3.33
N GLU A 181 19.42 -3.73 4.48
CA GLU A 181 20.67 -4.25 5.02
C GLU A 181 20.54 -5.77 5.21
N ASP A 182 21.54 -6.50 4.73
CA ASP A 182 21.63 -7.98 4.80
C ASP A 182 20.45 -8.75 4.20
N SER A 183 19.63 -8.11 3.34
CA SER A 183 18.46 -8.76 2.73
C SER A 183 18.82 -9.84 1.71
N TRP A 184 19.99 -9.75 1.10
CA TRP A 184 20.43 -10.70 0.06
C TRP A 184 21.92 -11.02 0.14
N SER A 185 22.26 -12.29 -0.07
CA SER A 185 23.65 -12.70 -0.19
C SER A 185 24.27 -12.23 -1.52
N PRO A 186 25.59 -11.93 -1.56
CA PRO A 186 26.26 -11.54 -2.81
C PRO A 186 26.08 -12.55 -3.94
N VAL A 187 26.10 -13.85 -3.65
CA VAL A 187 25.90 -14.92 -4.63
C VAL A 187 24.49 -14.88 -5.23
N ALA A 188 23.46 -14.68 -4.38
CA ALA A 188 22.08 -14.58 -4.87
C ALA A 188 21.87 -13.32 -5.73
N ILE A 189 22.51 -12.21 -5.38
CA ILE A 189 22.51 -10.98 -6.19
C ILE A 189 23.18 -11.25 -7.53
N GLU A 190 24.38 -11.83 -7.54
CA GLU A 190 25.14 -12.12 -8.76
C GLU A 190 24.33 -12.95 -9.75
N GLN A 191 23.78 -14.07 -9.27
CA GLN A 191 22.90 -14.93 -10.10
C GLN A 191 21.71 -14.17 -10.68
N ARG A 192 21.10 -13.28 -9.89
CA ARG A 192 19.92 -12.54 -10.30
C ARG A 192 20.27 -11.44 -11.30
N ILE A 193 21.29 -10.61 -11.03
CA ILE A 193 21.64 -9.48 -11.90
C ILE A 193 22.28 -9.90 -13.20
N ALA A 194 22.88 -11.09 -13.28
CA ALA A 194 23.40 -11.65 -14.54
C ALA A 194 22.32 -11.80 -15.61
N THR A 195 21.04 -11.84 -15.22
CA THR A 195 19.89 -11.91 -16.16
C THR A 195 19.38 -10.56 -16.59
N PHE A 196 19.89 -9.45 -16.04
CA PHE A 196 19.42 -8.09 -16.34
C PHE A 196 20.13 -7.53 -17.58
N GLU A 197 19.35 -6.99 -18.53
CA GLU A 197 19.91 -6.36 -19.74
C GLU A 197 20.77 -5.15 -19.39
N SER A 198 20.31 -4.33 -18.47
CA SER A 198 21.02 -3.13 -18.00
C SER A 198 22.38 -3.42 -17.38
N MET A 199 22.60 -4.63 -16.87
CA MET A 199 23.85 -5.02 -16.21
C MET A 199 24.90 -5.64 -17.13
N LYS A 200 24.57 -5.98 -18.38
CA LYS A 200 25.46 -6.69 -19.31
C LYS A 200 26.78 -5.97 -19.61
N SER A 201 26.84 -4.66 -19.46
CA SER A 201 28.02 -3.85 -19.70
C SER A 201 28.99 -3.80 -18.49
N LEU A 202 28.60 -4.35 -17.34
CA LEU A 202 29.37 -4.30 -16.12
C LEU A 202 30.05 -5.63 -15.79
N ASP A 203 31.10 -5.57 -14.96
CA ASP A 203 31.58 -6.73 -14.23
C ASP A 203 30.50 -7.15 -13.21
N ILE A 204 29.85 -8.28 -13.49
CA ILE A 204 28.71 -8.77 -12.71
C ILE A 204 29.12 -9.08 -11.26
N ALA A 205 30.31 -9.67 -11.04
CA ALA A 205 30.78 -9.99 -9.70
C ALA A 205 31.06 -8.72 -8.88
N ALA A 206 31.71 -7.71 -9.49
CA ALA A 206 31.96 -6.42 -8.84
C ALA A 206 30.65 -5.66 -8.57
N ALA A 207 29.70 -5.69 -9.51
CA ALA A 207 28.38 -5.09 -9.34
C ALA A 207 27.59 -5.79 -8.21
N ALA A 208 27.60 -7.11 -8.16
CA ALA A 208 26.95 -7.89 -7.10
C ALA A 208 27.54 -7.60 -5.72
N LYS A 209 28.87 -7.53 -5.63
CA LYS A 209 29.57 -7.15 -4.39
C LYS A 209 29.15 -5.74 -3.94
N THR A 210 29.03 -4.79 -4.84
CA THR A 210 28.57 -3.43 -4.52
C THR A 210 27.11 -3.43 -4.09
N LEU A 211 26.23 -4.09 -4.83
CA LEU A 211 24.80 -4.20 -4.50
C LEU A 211 24.55 -4.90 -3.15
N SER A 212 25.42 -5.85 -2.74
CA SER A 212 25.28 -6.50 -1.43
C SER A 212 25.56 -5.57 -0.24
N THR A 213 26.12 -4.39 -0.49
CA THR A 213 26.34 -3.38 0.55
C THR A 213 25.18 -2.37 0.66
N ILE A 214 24.07 -2.60 -0.06
CA ILE A 214 22.92 -1.72 0.02
C ILE A 214 22.35 -1.70 1.45
N GLN A 215 22.20 -0.51 1.99
CA GLN A 215 21.62 -0.31 3.32
C GLN A 215 20.12 -0.08 3.25
N GLY A 216 19.65 0.59 2.19
CA GLY A 216 18.23 0.83 2.03
C GLY A 216 17.88 1.71 0.86
N VAL A 217 16.57 1.88 0.69
CA VAL A 217 15.99 2.78 -0.32
C VAL A 217 15.12 3.82 0.37
N ARG A 218 15.15 5.01 -0.18
CA ARG A 218 14.35 6.14 0.30
C ARG A 218 13.66 6.80 -0.88
N VAL A 219 12.37 7.09 -0.73
CA VAL A 219 11.57 7.87 -1.66
C VAL A 219 11.13 9.14 -0.95
N MET A 220 11.35 10.28 -1.57
CA MET A 220 10.99 11.58 -1.00
C MET A 220 10.30 12.44 -2.07
N VAL A 221 9.13 13.00 -1.71
CA VAL A 221 8.39 13.97 -2.53
C VAL A 221 8.43 15.30 -1.81
N SER A 222 8.80 16.37 -2.52
CA SER A 222 8.91 17.71 -1.98
C SER A 222 7.53 18.32 -1.68
N LYS A 223 7.38 18.97 -0.53
CA LYS A 223 6.16 19.73 -0.20
C LYS A 223 6.04 21.03 -0.98
N LYS A 224 7.17 21.62 -1.36
CA LYS A 224 7.22 22.87 -2.12
C LYS A 224 6.85 22.66 -3.59
N ASN A 225 7.29 21.56 -4.14
CA ASN A 225 7.06 21.17 -5.52
C ASN A 225 6.69 19.69 -5.54
N LEU A 226 5.38 19.39 -5.57
CA LEU A 226 4.84 18.06 -5.35
C LEU A 226 5.11 17.08 -6.51
N ASP A 227 5.53 17.58 -7.66
CA ASP A 227 6.00 16.75 -8.77
C ASP A 227 7.51 16.44 -8.68
N ASP A 228 8.26 17.05 -7.76
CA ASP A 228 9.69 16.79 -7.53
C ASP A 228 9.88 15.60 -6.60
N CYS A 229 10.31 14.47 -7.17
CA CYS A 229 10.57 13.23 -6.47
C CYS A 229 12.04 12.85 -6.53
N ILE A 230 12.55 12.34 -5.42
CA ILE A 230 13.90 11.79 -5.30
C ILE A 230 13.79 10.37 -4.77
N ILE A 231 14.38 9.42 -5.51
CA ILE A 231 14.60 8.06 -5.03
C ILE A 231 16.09 7.88 -4.80
N SER A 232 16.46 7.53 -3.57
CA SER A 232 17.85 7.35 -3.16
C SER A 232 18.10 5.91 -2.78
N LEU A 233 19.20 5.35 -3.27
CA LEU A 233 19.74 4.05 -2.91
C LEU A 233 21.00 4.31 -2.07
N ASP A 234 20.97 3.94 -0.81
CA ASP A 234 22.07 4.15 0.13
C ASP A 234 22.90 2.86 0.28
N PHE A 235 24.21 2.98 0.19
CA PHE A 235 25.15 1.84 0.22
C PHE A 235 26.14 1.96 1.37
N GLY A 236 26.69 0.84 1.81
CA GLY A 236 27.79 0.80 2.78
C GLY A 236 29.16 1.12 2.15
N THR A 237 29.30 0.98 0.83
CA THR A 237 30.51 1.29 0.06
C THR A 237 30.18 2.19 -1.13
N ASN A 238 31.21 2.76 -1.77
CA ASN A 238 31.02 3.63 -2.94
C ASN A 238 30.44 2.85 -4.13
N PRO A 239 29.21 3.20 -4.61
CA PRO A 239 28.55 2.48 -5.68
C PRO A 239 28.83 3.04 -7.09
N SER A 240 29.95 3.73 -7.30
CA SER A 240 30.27 4.41 -8.58
C SER A 240 30.23 3.47 -9.79
N ILE A 241 30.55 2.18 -9.62
CA ILE A 241 30.44 1.18 -10.70
C ILE A 241 29.00 1.04 -11.24
N LEU A 242 27.98 1.28 -10.41
CA LEU A 242 26.59 1.15 -10.79
C LEU A 242 26.03 2.42 -11.44
N LEU A 243 26.69 3.57 -11.28
CA LEU A 243 26.16 4.87 -11.72
C LEU A 243 25.81 4.93 -13.21
N PRO A 244 26.63 4.38 -14.15
CA PRO A 244 26.33 4.41 -15.58
C PRO A 244 25.03 3.69 -15.96
N VAL A 245 24.63 2.69 -15.20
CA VAL A 245 23.46 1.85 -15.47
C VAL A 245 22.34 2.05 -14.44
N ALA A 246 22.53 2.90 -13.44
CA ALA A 246 21.65 3.00 -12.26
C ALA A 246 20.19 3.26 -12.65
N LYS A 247 19.94 4.15 -13.61
CA LYS A 247 18.59 4.45 -14.08
C LYS A 247 17.95 3.25 -14.77
N ASP A 248 18.64 2.68 -15.73
CA ASP A 248 18.11 1.59 -16.56
C ASP A 248 17.92 0.33 -15.70
N PHE A 249 18.85 0.07 -14.78
CA PHE A 249 18.72 -1.00 -13.79
C PHE A 249 17.52 -0.77 -12.87
N PHE A 250 17.32 0.44 -12.35
CA PHE A 250 16.16 0.76 -11.51
C PHE A 250 14.83 0.53 -12.25
N VAL A 251 14.72 1.02 -13.49
CA VAL A 251 13.54 0.82 -14.33
C VAL A 251 13.32 -0.67 -14.59
N GLU A 252 14.38 -1.43 -14.92
CA GLU A 252 14.28 -2.87 -15.15
C GLU A 252 13.90 -3.64 -13.87
N VAL A 253 14.42 -3.26 -12.68
CA VAL A 253 14.01 -3.84 -11.38
C VAL A 253 12.52 -3.63 -11.15
N LEU A 254 12.04 -2.41 -11.33
CA LEU A 254 10.61 -2.11 -11.18
C LEU A 254 9.77 -2.96 -12.15
N ALA A 255 10.15 -3.00 -13.43
CA ALA A 255 9.44 -3.76 -14.45
C ALA A 255 9.35 -5.25 -14.11
N ARG A 256 10.43 -5.86 -13.65
CA ARG A 256 10.45 -7.28 -13.24
C ARG A 256 9.61 -7.58 -12.01
N ASN A 257 9.38 -6.58 -11.16
CA ASN A 257 8.51 -6.70 -10.00
C ASN A 257 7.09 -6.15 -10.24
N GLN A 258 6.68 -6.05 -11.51
CA GLN A 258 5.34 -5.60 -11.92
C GLN A 258 4.99 -4.21 -11.37
N SER A 259 6.00 -3.38 -11.17
CA SER A 259 5.88 -1.99 -10.77
C SER A 259 6.47 -1.08 -11.84
N SER A 260 5.97 0.14 -11.98
CA SER A 260 6.60 1.12 -12.86
C SER A 260 6.50 2.52 -12.27
N ILE A 261 7.52 3.29 -12.53
CA ILE A 261 7.50 4.74 -12.44
C ILE A 261 7.82 5.20 -13.86
N PRO A 262 6.81 5.46 -14.70
CA PRO A 262 7.03 5.74 -16.13
C PRO A 262 7.99 6.92 -16.35
N GLU A 263 7.92 7.90 -15.45
CA GLU A 263 8.73 9.10 -15.47
C GLU A 263 10.21 8.81 -15.19
N ALA A 264 10.52 7.72 -14.49
CA ALA A 264 11.90 7.37 -14.10
C ALA A 264 12.84 7.17 -15.30
N SER A 265 12.30 6.85 -16.48
CA SER A 265 13.06 6.76 -17.73
C SER A 265 13.76 8.07 -18.11
N THR A 266 13.21 9.22 -17.69
CA THR A 266 13.76 10.56 -17.94
C THR A 266 14.65 11.08 -16.83
N TRP A 267 14.69 10.41 -15.67
CA TRP A 267 15.42 10.86 -14.50
C TRP A 267 16.93 10.74 -14.68
N LYS A 268 17.66 11.60 -14.00
CA LYS A 268 19.12 11.60 -14.05
C LYS A 268 19.68 11.02 -12.75
N PRO A 269 20.55 9.99 -12.84
CA PRO A 269 21.25 9.48 -11.68
C PRO A 269 22.37 10.45 -11.26
N THR A 270 22.51 10.63 -9.96
CA THR A 270 23.62 11.36 -9.32
C THR A 270 24.23 10.51 -8.24
N LEU A 271 25.52 10.70 -8.00
CA LEU A 271 26.27 10.01 -6.94
C LEU A 271 26.75 11.06 -5.95
N GLU A 272 26.35 10.90 -4.70
CA GLU A 272 26.85 11.69 -3.57
C GLU A 272 27.35 10.74 -2.48
N GLN A 273 28.66 10.73 -2.24
CA GLN A 273 29.29 9.79 -1.32
C GLN A 273 28.95 8.32 -1.67
N ASN A 274 28.13 7.67 -0.83
CA ASN A 274 27.68 6.29 -0.99
C ASN A 274 26.20 6.20 -1.39
N THR A 275 25.62 7.25 -1.91
CA THR A 275 24.21 7.32 -2.29
C THR A 275 24.06 7.59 -3.78
N ILE A 276 23.38 6.70 -4.49
CA ILE A 276 22.88 6.98 -5.84
C ILE A 276 21.46 7.53 -5.71
N SER A 277 21.24 8.72 -6.25
CA SER A 277 19.93 9.35 -6.28
C SER A 277 19.42 9.51 -7.71
N LEU A 278 18.17 9.15 -7.93
CA LEU A 278 17.40 9.39 -9.14
C LEU A 278 16.40 10.49 -8.84
N ARG A 279 16.46 11.61 -9.56
CA ARG A 279 15.58 12.74 -9.34
C ARG A 279 14.84 13.13 -10.62
N GLY A 280 13.57 13.43 -10.47
CA GLY A 280 12.74 13.92 -11.55
C GLY A 280 11.31 14.18 -11.14
N THR A 281 10.47 14.44 -12.13
CA THR A 281 9.04 14.68 -11.93
C THR A 281 8.31 13.35 -11.68
N ILE A 282 7.22 13.43 -10.92
CA ILE A 282 6.34 12.30 -10.62
C ILE A 282 4.88 12.71 -10.86
N SER A 283 4.08 11.81 -11.41
CA SER A 283 2.65 12.06 -11.66
C SER A 283 1.78 11.72 -10.45
N PRO A 284 0.57 12.28 -10.35
CA PRO A 284 -0.41 11.86 -9.36
C PRO A 284 -0.70 10.36 -9.36
N GLY A 285 -0.71 9.73 -10.55
CA GLY A 285 -0.90 8.29 -10.70
C GLY A 285 0.22 7.48 -10.05
N THR A 286 1.47 7.91 -10.19
CA THR A 286 2.62 7.23 -9.58
C THR A 286 2.63 7.39 -8.05
N ILE A 287 2.15 8.54 -7.51
CA ILE A 287 1.94 8.68 -6.05
C ILE A 287 0.88 7.68 -5.56
N ASP A 288 -0.22 7.51 -6.30
CA ASP A 288 -1.24 6.50 -6.00
C ASP A 288 -0.61 5.10 -5.89
N ASP A 289 0.24 4.75 -6.84
CA ASP A 289 0.93 3.46 -6.86
C ASP A 289 1.90 3.29 -5.68
N LEU A 290 2.66 4.33 -5.34
CA LEU A 290 3.56 4.33 -4.18
C LEU A 290 2.79 4.19 -2.86
N LEU A 291 1.67 4.88 -2.70
CA LEU A 291 0.80 4.73 -1.52
C LEU A 291 0.15 3.35 -1.47
N GLY A 292 -0.14 2.76 -2.63
CA GLY A 292 -0.65 1.40 -2.76
C GLY A 292 0.28 0.33 -2.18
N LEU A 293 1.60 0.54 -2.21
CA LEU A 293 2.57 -0.38 -1.57
C LEU A 293 2.39 -0.45 -0.04
N PHE A 294 1.84 0.60 0.58
CA PHE A 294 1.52 0.65 2.01
C PHE A 294 0.06 0.34 2.31
N ALA A 295 -0.76 0.11 1.28
CA ALA A 295 -2.10 -0.41 1.48
C ALA A 295 -1.98 -1.85 2.00
N PHE A 296 -2.57 -2.09 3.17
CA PHE A 296 -2.60 -3.42 3.74
C PHE A 296 -3.54 -4.30 2.92
N HIS A 297 -3.00 -5.32 2.27
CA HIS A 297 -3.80 -6.32 1.58
C HIS A 297 -4.34 -7.27 2.64
N SER A 298 -5.58 -7.09 3.07
CA SER A 298 -6.23 -8.07 3.93
C SER A 298 -6.38 -9.37 3.15
N GLN A 299 -5.51 -10.34 3.42
CA GLN A 299 -5.86 -11.71 3.11
C GLN A 299 -7.09 -12.02 3.97
N ALA A 300 -8.21 -12.29 3.33
CA ALA A 300 -9.39 -12.78 4.01
C ALA A 300 -9.04 -14.14 4.63
N THR A 301 -8.54 -14.10 5.87
CA THR A 301 -8.51 -15.30 6.69
C THR A 301 -9.92 -15.49 7.22
N ASP A 302 -10.61 -16.49 6.69
CA ASP A 302 -11.96 -16.95 7.06
C ASP A 302 -12.07 -17.45 8.51
N SER A 303 -11.37 -16.85 9.46
CA SER A 303 -11.39 -17.33 10.83
C SER A 303 -11.44 -16.19 11.85
N HIS A 304 -12.60 -15.50 11.90
CA HIS A 304 -13.03 -14.96 13.17
C HIS A 304 -14.29 -15.70 13.61
N PRO A 305 -14.29 -16.30 14.84
CA PRO A 305 -15.52 -16.72 15.44
C PRO A 305 -16.39 -15.47 15.55
N ALA A 306 -17.57 -15.54 14.94
CA ALA A 306 -18.60 -14.55 15.15
C ALA A 306 -18.72 -14.37 16.67
N ALA A 307 -18.20 -13.26 17.20
CA ALA A 307 -18.64 -12.80 18.51
C ALA A 307 -20.15 -12.79 18.38
N SER A 308 -20.82 -13.44 19.33
CA SER A 308 -22.28 -13.54 19.41
C SER A 308 -22.85 -12.14 19.30
N ALA A 309 -23.02 -11.68 18.06
CA ALA A 309 -23.70 -10.46 17.76
C ALA A 309 -25.16 -10.74 18.14
N SER A 310 -25.61 -10.09 19.17
CA SER A 310 -27.03 -9.77 19.31
C SER A 310 -27.54 -9.48 17.90
N SER A 311 -28.54 -10.22 17.47
CA SER A 311 -29.19 -10.27 16.16
C SER A 311 -28.99 -9.00 15.33
N PRO A 312 -28.49 -9.08 14.08
CA PRO A 312 -28.42 -7.91 13.23
C PRO A 312 -29.84 -7.35 13.14
N THR A 313 -30.02 -6.16 13.63
CA THR A 313 -31.19 -5.35 13.24
C THR A 313 -31.16 -5.37 11.73
N GLN A 314 -32.19 -5.91 11.10
CA GLN A 314 -32.37 -5.96 9.67
C GLN A 314 -32.04 -4.56 9.11
N GLY A 315 -30.85 -4.40 8.51
CA GLY A 315 -30.55 -3.25 7.68
C GLY A 315 -31.63 -3.21 6.59
N THR A 316 -32.23 -2.08 6.37
CA THR A 316 -33.25 -1.92 5.34
C THR A 316 -32.63 -2.33 3.99
N GLU A 317 -33.42 -2.88 3.06
CA GLU A 317 -32.97 -3.20 1.68
C GLU A 317 -32.21 -2.05 1.02
N SER A 318 -32.54 -0.82 1.40
CA SER A 318 -31.83 0.41 1.03
C SER A 318 -30.35 0.43 1.44
N ASP A 319 -29.99 -0.13 2.60
CA ASP A 319 -28.59 -0.13 3.07
C ASP A 319 -27.75 -1.16 2.30
N ALA A 320 -28.34 -2.33 2.00
CA ALA A 320 -27.70 -3.35 1.19
C ALA A 320 -27.45 -2.87 -0.25
N ALA A 321 -28.43 -2.21 -0.86
CA ALA A 321 -28.30 -1.60 -2.18
C ALA A 321 -27.19 -0.53 -2.22
N SER A 322 -27.08 0.30 -1.18
CA SER A 322 -26.04 1.34 -1.08
C SER A 322 -24.64 0.74 -0.97
N ILE A 323 -24.46 -0.31 -0.16
CA ILE A 323 -23.17 -1.00 0.00
C ILE A 323 -22.76 -1.67 -1.32
N CYS A 324 -23.69 -2.36 -1.97
CA CYS A 324 -23.44 -3.00 -3.26
C CYS A 324 -23.12 -1.96 -4.35
N LYS A 325 -23.80 -0.82 -4.35
CA LYS A 325 -23.50 0.27 -5.27
C LYS A 325 -22.08 0.82 -5.08
N ILE A 326 -21.68 1.09 -3.85
CA ILE A 326 -20.31 1.55 -3.54
C ILE A 326 -19.25 0.55 -4.04
N TYR A 327 -19.48 -0.75 -3.84
CA TYR A 327 -18.57 -1.79 -4.34
C TYR A 327 -18.53 -1.79 -5.87
N PHE A 328 -19.69 -1.79 -6.52
CA PHE A 328 -19.79 -1.78 -7.97
C PHE A 328 -19.11 -0.54 -8.58
N ASP A 329 -19.37 0.65 -8.04
CA ASP A 329 -18.78 1.91 -8.51
C ASP A 329 -17.24 1.89 -8.37
N LYS A 330 -16.70 1.27 -7.31
CA LYS A 330 -15.24 1.10 -7.14
C LYS A 330 -14.65 0.16 -8.18
N VAL A 331 -15.26 -0.98 -8.46
CA VAL A 331 -14.82 -1.91 -9.51
C VAL A 331 -14.90 -1.26 -10.89
N SER A 332 -16.01 -0.57 -11.19
CA SER A 332 -16.21 0.17 -12.45
C SER A 332 -15.18 1.30 -12.61
N GLY A 333 -14.82 1.99 -11.53
CA GLY A 333 -13.76 2.99 -11.51
C GLY A 333 -12.39 2.40 -11.87
N VAL A 334 -12.08 1.19 -11.39
CA VAL A 334 -10.86 0.47 -11.76
C VAL A 334 -10.86 0.10 -13.25
N ILE A 335 -11.98 -0.45 -13.75
CA ILE A 335 -12.13 -0.81 -15.17
C ILE A 335 -11.96 0.43 -16.06
N LYS A 336 -12.62 1.54 -15.70
CA LYS A 336 -12.48 2.81 -16.40
C LYS A 336 -11.03 3.26 -16.49
N ARG A 337 -10.28 3.19 -15.38
CA ARG A 337 -8.85 3.55 -15.35
C ARG A 337 -8.01 2.71 -16.30
N VAL A 338 -8.29 1.39 -16.37
CA VAL A 338 -7.61 0.51 -17.32
C VAL A 338 -7.93 0.90 -18.77
N ARG A 339 -9.16 1.27 -19.05
CA ARG A 339 -9.62 1.71 -20.39
C ARG A 339 -8.99 3.03 -20.82
N ASP A 340 -9.00 4.00 -19.92
CA ASP A 340 -8.57 5.38 -20.21
C ASP A 340 -7.04 5.52 -20.22
N TYR A 341 -6.31 4.47 -19.80
CA TYR A 341 -4.85 4.52 -19.71
C TYR A 341 -4.19 4.47 -21.10
N SER A 342 -3.57 5.57 -21.47
CA SER A 342 -2.75 5.68 -22.68
C SER A 342 -1.33 5.18 -22.38
N ALA A 343 -1.10 3.88 -22.56
CA ALA A 343 0.22 3.29 -22.34
C ALA A 343 1.18 3.63 -23.51
N SER A 344 2.41 3.97 -23.15
CA SER A 344 3.49 4.18 -24.12
C SER A 344 3.98 2.85 -24.75
N ASN A 345 3.82 1.74 -24.01
CA ASN A 345 4.21 0.40 -24.46
C ASN A 345 3.34 -0.69 -23.82
N THR A 346 3.47 -1.93 -24.31
CA THR A 346 2.74 -3.11 -23.81
C THR A 346 3.13 -3.50 -22.39
N GLY A 347 4.38 -3.23 -21.96
CA GLY A 347 4.86 -3.51 -20.62
C GLY A 347 4.14 -2.67 -19.57
N ASP A 348 4.01 -1.36 -19.78
CA ASP A 348 3.31 -0.44 -18.90
C ASP A 348 1.84 -0.83 -18.74
N ARG A 349 1.22 -1.27 -19.86
CA ARG A 349 -0.17 -1.73 -19.87
C ARG A 349 -0.33 -3.04 -19.08
N ALA A 350 0.60 -3.97 -19.21
CA ALA A 350 0.61 -5.23 -18.45
C ALA A 350 0.68 -4.96 -16.94
N GLN A 351 1.58 -4.08 -16.54
CA GLN A 351 1.77 -3.71 -15.14
C GLN A 351 0.54 -3.03 -14.56
N LEU A 352 -0.08 -2.10 -15.30
CA LEU A 352 -1.31 -1.47 -14.86
C LEU A 352 -2.40 -2.53 -14.60
N ASN A 353 -2.58 -3.48 -15.50
CA ASN A 353 -3.58 -4.53 -15.33
C ASN A 353 -3.35 -5.36 -14.06
N GLY A 354 -2.10 -5.73 -13.75
CA GLY A 354 -1.75 -6.44 -12.51
C GLY A 354 -2.09 -5.63 -11.25
N ARG A 355 -1.72 -4.33 -11.25
CA ARG A 355 -2.03 -3.43 -10.12
C ARG A 355 -3.54 -3.22 -9.95
N MET A 356 -4.25 -3.04 -11.03
CA MET A 356 -5.70 -2.84 -10.99
C MET A 356 -6.44 -4.10 -10.53
N ALA A 357 -5.97 -5.29 -10.90
CA ALA A 357 -6.47 -6.54 -10.36
C ALA A 357 -6.29 -6.64 -8.83
N ASN A 358 -5.09 -6.31 -8.34
CA ASN A 358 -4.83 -6.29 -6.90
C ASN A 358 -5.69 -5.25 -6.18
N ARG A 359 -5.93 -4.11 -6.80
CA ARG A 359 -6.82 -3.08 -6.22
C ARG A 359 -8.25 -3.56 -6.07
N ILE A 360 -8.78 -4.35 -7.01
CA ILE A 360 -10.13 -4.95 -6.88
C ILE A 360 -10.17 -5.91 -5.69
N ASP A 361 -9.15 -6.75 -5.51
CA ASP A 361 -9.10 -7.69 -4.38
C ASP A 361 -9.07 -7.00 -3.02
N THR A 362 -8.65 -5.73 -2.96
CA THR A 362 -8.62 -4.94 -1.71
C THR A 362 -9.93 -4.23 -1.39
N ILE A 363 -10.92 -4.26 -2.29
CA ILE A 363 -12.23 -3.62 -2.04
C ILE A 363 -12.96 -4.40 -0.94
N PRO A 364 -13.44 -3.75 0.14
CA PRO A 364 -14.18 -4.44 1.19
C PRO A 364 -15.42 -5.14 0.68
N THR A 365 -15.61 -6.41 1.07
CA THR A 365 -16.71 -7.27 0.62
C THR A 365 -17.77 -7.53 1.69
N LEU A 366 -17.62 -6.97 2.89
CA LEU A 366 -18.57 -7.19 4.00
C LEU A 366 -19.94 -6.62 3.63
N ASN A 367 -20.98 -7.43 3.74
CA ASN A 367 -22.37 -7.12 3.36
C ASN A 367 -22.56 -6.78 1.87
N VAL A 368 -21.58 -7.07 1.03
CA VAL A 368 -21.71 -7.01 -0.42
C VAL A 368 -22.34 -8.32 -0.91
N ASP A 369 -23.22 -8.22 -1.88
CA ASP A 369 -23.83 -9.36 -2.53
C ASP A 369 -22.75 -10.33 -3.08
N GLN A 370 -22.91 -11.63 -2.82
CA GLN A 370 -21.93 -12.64 -3.24
C GLN A 370 -21.75 -12.66 -4.76
N GLU A 371 -22.80 -12.41 -5.53
CA GLU A 371 -22.73 -12.31 -6.98
C GLU A 371 -21.82 -11.17 -7.43
N LEU A 372 -21.93 -10.02 -6.74
CA LEU A 372 -21.10 -8.86 -7.00
C LEU A 372 -19.63 -9.06 -6.56
N VAL A 373 -19.40 -9.77 -5.46
CA VAL A 373 -18.04 -10.20 -5.05
C VAL A 373 -17.42 -11.12 -6.10
N ASN A 374 -18.18 -12.08 -6.59
CA ASN A 374 -17.75 -13.00 -7.66
C ASN A 374 -17.43 -12.24 -8.96
N TYR A 375 -18.24 -11.24 -9.31
CA TYR A 375 -17.96 -10.35 -10.43
C TYR A 375 -16.62 -9.62 -10.27
N GLY A 376 -16.38 -9.00 -9.11
CA GLY A 376 -15.10 -8.34 -8.85
C GLY A 376 -13.91 -9.27 -8.98
N ALA A 377 -14.01 -10.48 -8.42
CA ALA A 377 -12.98 -11.52 -8.55
C ALA A 377 -12.75 -11.95 -10.01
N ALA A 378 -13.80 -12.08 -10.81
CA ALA A 378 -13.71 -12.43 -12.23
C ALA A 378 -13.03 -11.30 -13.04
N VAL A 379 -13.35 -10.04 -12.77
CA VAL A 379 -12.67 -8.87 -13.37
C VAL A 379 -11.18 -8.86 -12.99
N ALA A 380 -10.85 -9.03 -11.72
CA ALA A 380 -9.46 -9.07 -11.26
C ALA A 380 -8.67 -10.19 -11.94
N LYS A 381 -9.27 -11.38 -12.10
CA LYS A 381 -8.66 -12.49 -12.82
C LYS A 381 -8.47 -12.20 -14.31
N GLY A 382 -9.44 -11.56 -14.96
CA GLY A 382 -9.34 -11.10 -16.35
C GLY A 382 -8.16 -10.14 -16.56
N LEU A 383 -8.01 -9.18 -15.65
CA LEU A 383 -6.89 -8.23 -15.68
C LEU A 383 -5.53 -8.91 -15.47
N ARG A 384 -5.43 -9.92 -14.59
CA ARG A 384 -4.20 -10.72 -14.43
C ARG A 384 -3.88 -11.55 -15.67
N GLY A 385 -4.89 -12.16 -16.25
CA GLY A 385 -4.74 -12.86 -17.52
C GLY A 385 -4.22 -11.96 -18.64
N ASN A 386 -4.73 -10.73 -18.69
CA ASN A 386 -4.28 -9.70 -19.61
C ASN A 386 -2.83 -9.27 -19.35
N MET A 387 -2.45 -9.09 -18.08
CA MET A 387 -1.06 -8.81 -17.71
C MET A 387 -0.12 -9.90 -18.24
N VAL A 388 -0.43 -11.17 -18.02
CA VAL A 388 0.37 -12.30 -18.48
C VAL A 388 0.45 -12.33 -20.02
N ALA A 389 -0.65 -12.13 -20.73
CA ALA A 389 -0.70 -12.11 -22.19
C ALA A 389 0.18 -10.99 -22.77
N LEU A 390 0.13 -9.79 -22.19
CA LEU A 390 0.95 -8.66 -22.61
C LEU A 390 2.44 -8.85 -22.30
N GLN A 391 2.78 -9.46 -21.16
CA GLN A 391 4.16 -9.81 -20.80
C GLN A 391 4.75 -10.84 -21.74
N THR A 392 3.99 -11.87 -22.09
CA THR A 392 4.43 -12.91 -23.02
C THR A 392 4.64 -12.36 -24.43
N ALA A 393 3.81 -11.43 -24.87
CA ALA A 393 4.01 -10.74 -26.16
C ALA A 393 5.32 -9.93 -26.19
N ASN A 394 5.81 -9.46 -25.05
CA ASN A 394 7.11 -8.77 -24.95
C ASN A 394 8.31 -9.73 -24.88
N ILE A 395 8.13 -10.97 -24.41
CA ILE A 395 9.21 -11.95 -24.24
C ILE A 395 9.47 -12.75 -25.53
N SER A 396 8.52 -12.82 -26.45
CA SER A 396 8.61 -13.70 -27.63
C SER A 396 9.49 -13.18 -28.77
N TYR A 397 10.76 -12.92 -28.48
CA TYR A 397 11.80 -13.16 -29.45
C TYR A 397 12.41 -14.55 -29.18
N GLY A 398 11.74 -15.60 -29.61
CA GLY A 398 12.39 -16.89 -29.81
C GLY A 398 11.91 -18.14 -29.05
N THR A 399 10.80 -18.12 -28.30
CA THR A 399 10.24 -19.34 -27.71
C THR A 399 8.71 -19.33 -27.72
N ASP A 400 8.11 -20.41 -28.22
CA ASP A 400 6.66 -20.66 -28.17
C ASP A 400 6.18 -20.80 -26.71
N ALA A 401 5.74 -19.71 -26.11
CA ALA A 401 5.15 -19.74 -24.79
C ALA A 401 3.61 -19.75 -24.91
N VAL A 402 3.01 -20.82 -24.47
CA VAL A 402 1.55 -20.96 -24.36
C VAL A 402 1.09 -20.35 -23.02
N VAL A 403 0.26 -19.31 -23.10
CA VAL A 403 -0.34 -18.67 -21.91
C VAL A 403 -1.79 -19.09 -21.80
N ASN A 404 -2.12 -19.73 -20.68
CA ASN A 404 -3.48 -20.12 -20.36
C ASN A 404 -4.18 -19.04 -19.53
N SER A 405 -5.05 -18.24 -20.15
CA SER A 405 -5.97 -17.37 -19.43
C SER A 405 -7.40 -17.60 -19.96
N GLY A 406 -8.31 -17.99 -19.10
CA GLY A 406 -9.69 -18.21 -19.50
C GLY A 406 -10.68 -17.57 -18.54
N VAL A 407 -11.56 -16.75 -19.07
CA VAL A 407 -12.78 -16.31 -18.40
C VAL A 407 -13.95 -16.73 -19.29
N ASN A 408 -14.77 -17.66 -18.83
CA ASN A 408 -16.01 -18.05 -19.50
C ASN A 408 -17.18 -17.75 -18.57
N ALA A 409 -18.18 -17.04 -19.07
CA ALA A 409 -19.45 -16.83 -18.38
C ALA A 409 -20.46 -17.84 -18.86
N TYR A 410 -21.13 -18.52 -17.95
CA TYR A 410 -22.26 -19.40 -18.22
C TYR A 410 -23.49 -18.87 -17.50
N GLY A 411 -24.59 -18.72 -18.23
CA GLY A 411 -25.89 -18.53 -17.63
C GLY A 411 -26.50 -19.88 -17.32
N ASP A 412 -26.90 -20.15 -16.08
CA ASP A 412 -27.84 -21.21 -15.81
C ASP A 412 -29.26 -20.69 -16.11
N GLY A 413 -30.14 -21.59 -16.53
CA GLY A 413 -31.52 -21.21 -16.89
C GLY A 413 -32.38 -20.64 -15.74
N TYR A 414 -31.79 -20.31 -14.59
CA TYR A 414 -32.43 -19.74 -13.39
C TYR A 414 -31.97 -18.31 -13.04
N GLY A 415 -31.29 -17.64 -13.97
CA GLY A 415 -30.92 -16.23 -13.80
C GLY A 415 -29.62 -15.95 -13.06
N GLY A 416 -28.86 -16.98 -12.67
CA GLY A 416 -27.51 -16.83 -12.13
C GLY A 416 -26.47 -16.85 -13.25
N VAL A 417 -25.51 -15.91 -13.22
CA VAL A 417 -24.37 -15.90 -14.12
C VAL A 417 -23.16 -16.48 -13.39
N TYR A 418 -22.70 -17.68 -13.82
CA TYR A 418 -21.50 -18.32 -13.28
C TYR A 418 -20.33 -18.07 -14.22
N TYR A 419 -19.23 -17.59 -13.65
CA TYR A 419 -18.00 -17.38 -14.39
C TYR A 419 -17.08 -18.59 -14.18
N ASP A 420 -16.99 -19.49 -15.20
CA ASP A 420 -16.02 -20.59 -15.17
C ASP A 420 -14.62 -20.08 -15.51
N VAL A 421 -13.79 -20.13 -14.53
CA VAL A 421 -12.42 -19.61 -14.56
C VAL A 421 -11.38 -20.67 -14.93
N ASN A 422 -11.80 -21.88 -15.30
CA ASN A 422 -10.90 -23.03 -15.42
C ASN A 422 -10.62 -23.53 -16.86
N ARG A 423 -11.16 -22.91 -17.92
CA ARG A 423 -10.80 -23.31 -19.29
C ARG A 423 -9.62 -22.49 -19.82
N PRO A 424 -8.51 -23.15 -20.15
CA PRO A 424 -7.37 -22.48 -20.76
C PRO A 424 -7.69 -22.11 -22.22
N TYR A 425 -7.46 -20.84 -22.58
CA TYR A 425 -7.32 -20.43 -23.98
C TYR A 425 -5.84 -20.44 -24.34
N GLN A 426 -5.49 -21.21 -25.35
CA GLN A 426 -4.15 -21.18 -25.93
C GLN A 426 -4.06 -19.98 -26.88
N TYR A 427 -3.20 -19.02 -26.55
CA TYR A 427 -2.83 -17.96 -27.45
C TYR A 427 -1.42 -18.26 -27.97
N GLN A 428 -1.29 -18.50 -29.25
CA GLN A 428 0.02 -18.51 -29.88
C GLN A 428 0.52 -17.06 -29.99
N ALA A 429 1.69 -16.80 -29.45
CA ALA A 429 2.31 -15.48 -29.47
C ALA A 429 2.90 -15.18 -30.86
N MET A 430 2.25 -14.35 -31.63
CA MET A 430 2.81 -13.73 -32.83
C MET A 430 2.88 -12.21 -32.63
N GLY A 431 4.06 -11.68 -32.35
CA GLY A 431 4.38 -10.27 -32.44
C GLY A 431 3.54 -9.26 -31.62
N GLN A 432 3.95 -8.00 -31.58
CA GLN A 432 3.24 -6.91 -30.88
C GLN A 432 1.76 -6.74 -31.27
N GLY A 433 1.35 -7.21 -32.46
CA GLY A 433 -0.04 -7.18 -32.91
C GLY A 433 -0.96 -8.09 -32.10
N VAL A 434 -0.48 -9.26 -31.64
CA VAL A 434 -1.28 -10.26 -30.91
C VAL A 434 -1.55 -9.82 -29.47
N GLY A 435 -0.59 -9.21 -28.79
CA GLY A 435 -0.78 -8.66 -27.45
C GLY A 435 -1.89 -7.60 -27.40
N ASN A 436 -1.96 -6.73 -28.38
CA ASN A 436 -3.01 -5.72 -28.48
C ASN A 436 -4.38 -6.31 -28.81
N THR A 437 -4.44 -7.39 -29.58
CA THR A 437 -5.71 -8.08 -29.88
C THR A 437 -6.25 -8.79 -28.66
N ALA A 438 -5.41 -9.57 -27.96
CA ALA A 438 -5.77 -10.24 -26.72
C ALA A 438 -6.22 -9.24 -25.64
N TYR A 439 -5.51 -8.10 -25.53
CA TYR A 439 -5.92 -7.01 -24.63
C TYR A 439 -7.34 -6.52 -24.94
N ARG A 440 -7.63 -6.20 -26.22
CA ARG A 440 -8.96 -5.71 -26.61
C ARG A 440 -10.07 -6.72 -26.33
N GLU A 441 -9.81 -8.00 -26.58
CA GLU A 441 -10.78 -9.06 -26.33
C GLU A 441 -11.09 -9.23 -24.84
N ILE A 442 -10.05 -9.17 -23.98
CA ILE A 442 -10.25 -9.25 -22.52
C ILE A 442 -10.99 -8.03 -21.99
N ILE A 443 -10.65 -6.83 -22.45
CA ILE A 443 -11.37 -5.61 -22.05
C ILE A 443 -12.82 -5.66 -22.55
N ALA A 444 -13.09 -6.09 -23.77
CA ALA A 444 -14.46 -6.24 -24.27
C ALA A 444 -15.28 -7.23 -23.42
N LYS A 445 -14.67 -8.33 -22.96
CA LYS A 445 -15.33 -9.27 -22.03
C LYS A 445 -15.61 -8.62 -20.68
N ILE A 446 -14.66 -7.87 -20.12
CA ILE A 446 -14.84 -7.15 -18.85
C ILE A 446 -15.98 -6.13 -19.01
N ASP A 447 -16.05 -5.41 -20.12
CA ASP A 447 -17.12 -4.46 -20.43
C ASP A 447 -18.49 -5.13 -20.49
N GLN A 448 -18.54 -6.31 -21.11
CA GLN A 448 -19.78 -7.10 -21.15
C GLN A 448 -20.21 -7.54 -19.75
N MET A 449 -19.25 -8.04 -18.94
CA MET A 449 -19.51 -8.44 -17.55
C MET A 449 -19.99 -7.26 -16.70
N GLU A 450 -19.41 -6.06 -16.89
CA GLU A 450 -19.85 -4.82 -16.22
C GLU A 450 -21.28 -4.47 -16.58
N ALA A 451 -21.64 -4.52 -17.87
CA ALA A 451 -22.98 -4.23 -18.35
C ALA A 451 -24.03 -5.21 -17.82
N ASP A 452 -23.69 -6.51 -17.81
CA ASP A 452 -24.59 -7.57 -17.32
C ASP A 452 -24.78 -7.47 -15.82
N MET A 453 -23.72 -7.24 -15.04
CA MET A 453 -23.80 -7.04 -13.59
C MET A 453 -24.60 -5.79 -13.24
N ARG A 454 -24.39 -4.68 -13.94
CA ARG A 454 -25.18 -3.46 -13.75
C ARG A 454 -26.67 -3.71 -13.95
N ARG A 455 -27.04 -4.48 -14.98
CA ARG A 455 -28.43 -4.83 -15.26
C ARG A 455 -29.01 -5.70 -14.15
N SER A 456 -28.31 -6.78 -13.77
CA SER A 456 -28.71 -7.68 -12.68
C SER A 456 -28.96 -6.94 -11.37
N LEU A 457 -28.02 -6.07 -10.97
CA LEU A 457 -28.14 -5.30 -9.73
C LEU A 457 -29.27 -4.25 -9.79
N THR A 458 -29.46 -3.60 -10.95
CA THR A 458 -30.56 -2.65 -11.15
C THR A 458 -31.90 -3.35 -11.03
N GLU A 459 -32.04 -4.53 -11.61
CA GLU A 459 -33.26 -5.36 -11.51
C GLU A 459 -33.48 -5.84 -10.07
N LYS A 460 -32.42 -6.30 -9.39
CA LYS A 460 -32.51 -6.85 -8.05
C LYS A 460 -32.87 -5.81 -6.99
N TYR A 461 -32.22 -4.67 -7.03
CA TYR A 461 -32.35 -3.63 -6.01
C TYR A 461 -33.31 -2.50 -6.39
N GLN A 462 -33.83 -2.49 -7.62
CA GLN A 462 -34.72 -1.44 -8.16
C GLN A 462 -34.13 -0.02 -8.03
N VAL A 463 -32.78 0.07 -8.07
CA VAL A 463 -31.99 1.32 -8.05
C VAL A 463 -31.01 1.32 -9.21
N GLN A 464 -30.67 2.47 -9.72
CA GLN A 464 -29.72 2.60 -10.82
C GLN A 464 -28.27 2.38 -10.32
N PHE A 465 -27.58 1.39 -10.90
CA PHE A 465 -26.18 1.06 -10.70
C PHE A 465 -25.29 1.62 -11.79
#